data_68063de64b7d33f9656f89a4caf02b6c
#
_entry.id   68063de64b7d33f9656f89a4caf02b6c
#
_cell.length_a   1.000
_cell.length_b   1.000
_cell.length_c   1.000
_cell.angle_alpha   90.00
_cell.angle_beta   90.00
_cell.angle_gamma   90.00
#
_symmetry.space_group_name_H-M   'P 1'
#
loop_
_entity.id
_entity.type
_entity.pdbx_description
1 polymer ?
#
loop_
_entity_poly.entity_id
_entity_poly.type
_entity_poly.pdbx_seq_one_letter_code
_entity_poly.pdbx_strand_id
1 'polypeptide(L)'
;MPARRALLLSLSLALLPAVAPRAEDDHDRARAALKAGEVLPLHTVLERLQREQPGQVLEVELDREHGEWVYEIKLLRPDGRVVELERDARTGAAWVSPKRRR
;
A
#
# COMPACT_ATOMS: atom_id res chain seq x y z
N MET A 1 -59.20 -2.46 27.70
CA MET A 1 -58.65 -2.30 27.50
C MET A 1 -57.74 -2.23 27.10
N PRO A 2 -57.30 -2.45 26.92
CA PRO A 2 -56.48 -2.22 26.63
C PRO A 2 -55.64 -1.95 26.01
N ALA A 3 -55.12 -1.75 25.94
CA ALA A 3 -54.37 -1.32 25.47
C ALA A 3 -53.26 -1.76 25.07
N ARG A 4 -52.90 -1.93 24.63
CA ARG A 4 -52.01 -2.15 24.29
C ARG A 4 -51.17 -1.74 23.78
N ARG A 5 -50.48 -1.55 23.65
CA ARG A 5 -49.73 -1.10 23.31
C ARG A 5 -48.73 -1.49 22.79
N ALA A 6 -48.32 -1.46 22.26
CA ALA A 6 -47.56 -1.75 21.67
C ALA A 6 -46.43 -1.47 21.62
N LEU A 7 -45.81 -1.62 21.62
CA LEU A 7 -44.74 -1.31 21.71
C LEU A 7 -43.95 -1.46 20.79
N LEU A 8 -43.46 -1.13 20.30
CA LEU A 8 -42.73 -1.08 19.52
C LEU A 8 -41.54 -1.03 19.57
N LEU A 9 -40.96 -1.35 19.54
CA LEU A 9 -39.86 -1.34 19.66
C LEU A 9 -39.16 -1.21 18.63
N SER A 10 -38.72 -0.63 18.30
CA SER A 10 -38.02 -0.30 17.44
C SER A 10 -36.77 -0.59 17.54
N LEU A 11 -36.30 -1.18 17.22
CA LEU A 11 -35.17 -1.48 17.30
C LEU A 11 -34.41 -0.96 16.37
N SER A 12 -33.86 -0.21 16.46
CA SER A 12 -33.10 0.37 15.72
C SER A 12 -31.91 -0.15 15.65
N LEU A 13 -31.55 -0.71 14.97
CA LEU A 13 -30.47 -1.22 14.90
C LEU A 13 -29.57 -0.44 14.38
N ALA A 14 -28.85 -0.06 14.90
CA ALA A 14 -27.92 0.71 14.55
C ALA A 14 -27.02 0.08 13.77
N LEU A 15 -26.93 0.22 12.74
CA LEU A 15 -26.11 -0.32 12.08
C LEU A 15 -25.00 0.37 11.97
N LEU A 16 -23.99 -0.01 12.39
CA LEU A 16 -22.87 0.56 12.24
C LEU A 16 -22.35 0.44 10.98
N PRO A 17 -21.85 1.29 10.39
CA PRO A 17 -21.30 1.22 9.15
C PRO A 17 -20.09 0.48 9.18
N ALA A 18 -19.89 -0.26 8.30
CA ALA A 18 -18.76 -0.96 8.28
C ALA A 18 -17.68 -0.07 8.02
N VAL A 19 -16.60 -0.43 8.48
CA VAL A 19 -15.53 0.32 8.33
C VAL A 19 -15.09 0.37 6.96
N ALA A 20 -14.64 1.38 6.49
CA ALA A 20 -14.19 1.50 5.18
C ALA A 20 -13.00 0.69 4.90
N PRO A 21 -12.88 0.19 3.79
CA PRO A 21 -11.75 -0.61 3.45
C PRO A 21 -10.51 0.21 3.47
N ARG A 22 -9.54 -0.35 4.08
CA ARG A 22 -8.36 0.32 4.20
C ARG A 22 -7.69 0.46 2.91
N ALA A 23 -7.91 -0.41 1.93
CA ALA A 23 -7.25 -0.36 0.66
C ALA A 23 -7.51 0.93 -0.07
N GLU A 24 -8.73 1.45 0.03
CA GLU A 24 -9.03 2.70 -0.60
C GLU A 24 -8.29 3.85 0.03
N ASP A 25 -8.23 3.84 1.34
CA ASP A 25 -7.50 4.88 2.06
C ASP A 25 -6.03 4.84 1.73
N ASP A 26 -5.48 3.65 1.58
CA ASP A 26 -4.07 3.50 1.25
C ASP A 26 -3.79 4.00 -0.15
N HIS A 27 -4.67 3.72 -1.09
CA HIS A 27 -4.50 4.20 -2.46
C HIS A 27 -4.59 5.72 -2.51
N ASP A 28 -5.47 6.31 -1.73
CA ASP A 28 -5.60 7.75 -1.72
C ASP A 28 -4.36 8.40 -1.13
N ARG A 29 -3.81 7.81 -0.09
CA ARG A 29 -2.59 8.32 0.50
C ARG A 29 -1.43 8.21 -0.46
N ALA A 30 -1.33 7.11 -1.18
CA ALA A 30 -0.26 6.91 -2.14
C ALA A 30 -0.36 7.95 -3.25
N ARG A 31 -1.56 8.21 -3.72
CA ARG A 31 -1.76 9.20 -4.75
C ARG A 31 -1.38 10.58 -4.26
N ALA A 32 -1.76 10.90 -3.03
CA ALA A 32 -1.43 12.18 -2.44
C ALA A 32 0.08 12.34 -2.27
N ALA A 33 0.75 11.28 -1.88
CA ALA A 33 2.20 11.31 -1.72
C ALA A 33 2.89 11.56 -3.05
N LEU A 34 2.40 10.92 -4.11
CA LEU A 34 2.95 11.16 -5.43
C LEU A 34 2.75 12.60 -5.87
N LYS A 35 1.57 13.12 -5.67
CA LYS A 35 1.27 14.48 -6.04
C LYS A 35 2.08 15.48 -5.26
N ALA A 36 2.33 15.21 -4.01
CA ALA A 36 3.08 16.11 -3.16
C ALA A 36 4.59 15.99 -3.38
N GLY A 37 5.03 15.07 -4.21
CA GLY A 37 6.46 14.89 -4.42
C GLY A 37 7.15 14.17 -3.29
N GLU A 38 6.41 13.52 -2.43
CA GLU A 38 7.00 12.77 -1.33
C GLU A 38 7.61 11.48 -1.79
N VAL A 39 7.15 10.96 -2.92
CA VAL A 39 7.73 9.75 -3.48
C VAL A 39 8.04 9.99 -4.94
N LEU A 40 9.02 9.28 -5.43
CA LEU A 40 9.39 9.38 -6.83
C LEU A 40 8.37 8.65 -7.69
N PRO A 41 8.19 9.10 -8.91
CA PRO A 41 7.37 8.34 -9.84
C PRO A 41 7.95 6.96 -10.05
N LEU A 42 7.09 6.00 -10.26
CA LEU A 42 7.52 4.63 -10.42
C LEU A 42 8.56 4.44 -11.51
N HIS A 43 8.36 5.10 -12.66
CA HIS A 43 9.30 4.90 -13.77
C HIS A 43 10.72 5.31 -13.38
N THR A 44 10.87 6.30 -12.52
CA THR A 44 12.18 6.73 -12.06
C THR A 44 12.84 5.64 -11.22
N VAL A 45 12.05 5.05 -10.33
CA VAL A 45 12.56 3.98 -9.48
C VAL A 45 12.91 2.76 -10.31
N LEU A 46 12.06 2.44 -11.30
CA LEU A 46 12.31 1.28 -12.13
C LEU A 46 13.54 1.46 -13.03
N GLU A 47 13.78 2.67 -13.49
CA GLU A 47 14.98 2.92 -14.28
C GLU A 47 16.24 2.63 -13.48
N ARG A 48 16.24 3.08 -12.25
CA ARG A 48 17.37 2.80 -11.38
C ARG A 48 17.48 1.30 -11.09
N LEU A 49 16.36 0.67 -10.81
CA LEU A 49 16.35 -0.75 -10.51
C LEU A 49 16.92 -1.55 -11.67
N GLN A 50 16.51 -1.24 -12.90
CA GLN A 50 16.96 -1.99 -14.06
C GLN A 50 18.46 -1.92 -14.26
N ARG A 51 19.07 -0.82 -13.87
CA ARG A 51 20.52 -0.69 -13.96
C ARG A 51 21.22 -1.57 -12.94
N GLU A 52 20.61 -1.74 -11.80
CA GLU A 52 21.20 -2.51 -10.72
C GLU A 52 20.83 -3.97 -10.73
N GLN A 53 19.61 -4.25 -11.15
CA GLN A 53 19.10 -5.61 -11.18
C GLN A 53 18.22 -5.82 -12.41
N PRO A 54 18.81 -6.20 -13.51
CA PRO A 54 18.04 -6.37 -14.73
C PRO A 54 17.02 -7.48 -14.58
N GLY A 55 15.90 -7.33 -15.24
CA GLY A 55 14.85 -8.32 -15.21
C GLY A 55 13.54 -7.74 -15.67
N GLN A 56 12.52 -8.56 -15.63
CA GLN A 56 11.19 -8.14 -16.02
C GLN A 56 10.34 -7.89 -14.80
N VAL A 57 9.76 -6.72 -14.71
CA VAL A 57 8.90 -6.38 -13.58
C VAL A 57 7.56 -7.08 -13.74
N LEU A 58 7.19 -7.85 -12.75
CA LEU A 58 5.93 -8.58 -12.77
C LEU A 58 4.83 -7.88 -11.99
N GLU A 59 5.20 -7.19 -10.92
CA GLU A 59 4.20 -6.62 -10.05
C GLU A 59 4.84 -5.51 -9.22
N VAL A 60 4.09 -4.46 -8.93
CA VAL A 60 4.58 -3.36 -8.12
C VAL A 60 3.50 -2.90 -7.16
N GLU A 61 3.89 -2.61 -5.94
CA GLU A 61 2.99 -2.02 -4.96
C GLU A 61 3.69 -0.90 -4.24
N LEU A 62 2.98 0.17 -3.94
CA LEU A 62 3.51 1.25 -3.12
C LEU A 62 2.86 1.13 -1.75
N ASP A 63 3.67 0.93 -0.75
CA ASP A 63 3.18 0.65 0.59
C ASP A 63 3.87 1.48 1.64
N ARG A 64 3.29 1.54 2.82
CA ARG A 64 3.98 2.19 3.93
C ARG A 64 4.50 1.12 4.86
N GLU A 65 5.81 1.15 5.09
CA GLU A 65 6.43 0.20 5.98
C GLU A 65 7.21 0.96 7.02
N HIS A 66 6.91 0.74 8.27
CA HIS A 66 7.58 1.45 9.36
C HIS A 66 7.58 2.96 9.15
N GLY A 67 6.47 3.47 8.63
CA GLY A 67 6.32 4.91 8.42
C GLY A 67 6.97 5.45 7.17
N GLU A 68 7.58 4.60 6.36
CA GLU A 68 8.26 5.05 5.14
C GLU A 68 7.55 4.51 3.91
N TRP A 69 7.58 5.28 2.84
CA TRP A 69 7.01 4.82 1.58
C TRP A 69 8.00 3.90 0.88
N VAL A 70 7.53 2.72 0.51
CA VAL A 70 8.38 1.68 -0.07
C VAL A 70 7.68 1.11 -1.30
N TYR A 71 8.41 1.00 -2.41
CA TYR A 71 7.91 0.27 -3.56
C TYR A 71 8.33 -1.19 -3.40
N GLU A 72 7.36 -2.09 -3.44
CA GLU A 72 7.63 -3.52 -3.42
C GLU A 72 7.52 -4.01 -4.86
N ILE A 73 8.55 -4.61 -5.36
CA ILE A 73 8.65 -4.96 -6.76
C ILE A 73 8.96 -6.42 -6.92
N LYS A 74 8.11 -7.11 -7.67
CA LYS A 74 8.37 -8.51 -7.98
C LYS A 74 9.03 -8.54 -9.33
N LEU A 75 10.19 -9.16 -9.39
CA LEU A 75 11.03 -9.13 -10.59
C LEU A 75 11.37 -10.53 -11.06
N LEU A 76 11.21 -10.78 -12.36
CA LEU A 76 11.65 -12.02 -12.95
C LEU A 76 13.06 -11.78 -13.47
N ARG A 77 14.01 -12.47 -12.90
CA ARG A 77 15.40 -12.29 -13.27
C ARG A 77 15.70 -13.06 -14.56
N PRO A 78 16.78 -12.69 -15.23
CA PRO A 78 17.15 -13.41 -16.45
C PRO A 78 17.37 -14.89 -16.24
N ASP A 79 17.75 -15.30 -15.02
CA ASP A 79 17.97 -16.72 -14.74
C ASP A 79 16.66 -17.45 -14.43
N GLY A 80 15.53 -16.79 -14.57
CA GLY A 80 14.22 -17.42 -14.35
C GLY A 80 13.72 -17.37 -12.93
N ARG A 81 14.49 -16.80 -12.01
CA ARG A 81 14.06 -16.73 -10.63
C ARG A 81 13.22 -15.48 -10.40
N VAL A 82 12.22 -15.60 -9.56
CA VAL A 82 11.40 -14.47 -9.18
C VAL A 82 11.87 -14.00 -7.82
N VAL A 83 12.18 -12.72 -7.72
CA VAL A 83 12.60 -12.15 -6.45
C VAL A 83 11.73 -10.97 -6.10
N GLU A 84 11.62 -10.69 -4.83
CA GLU A 84 10.86 -9.56 -4.38
C GLU A 84 11.84 -8.54 -3.83
N LEU A 85 11.77 -7.33 -4.33
CA LEU A 85 12.71 -6.28 -3.97
C LEU A 85 11.96 -5.13 -3.35
N GLU A 86 12.60 -4.47 -2.41
CA GLU A 86 12.00 -3.29 -1.78
C GLU A 86 12.88 -2.10 -2.05
N ARG A 87 12.25 -1.01 -2.50
CA ARG A 87 12.97 0.21 -2.79
C ARG A 87 12.37 1.37 -2.03
N ASP A 88 13.23 2.19 -1.47
CA ASP A 88 12.78 3.41 -0.82
C ASP A 88 12.11 4.25 -1.89
N ALA A 89 10.84 4.58 -1.70
CA ALA A 89 10.10 5.29 -2.73
C ALA A 89 10.52 6.74 -2.86
N ARG A 90 11.25 7.26 -1.89
CA ARG A 90 11.71 8.64 -1.98
C ARG A 90 13.01 8.75 -2.75
N THR A 91 13.83 7.74 -2.76
CA THR A 91 15.15 7.83 -3.38
C THR A 91 15.39 6.78 -4.45
N GLY A 92 14.63 5.69 -4.45
CA GLY A 92 14.86 4.58 -5.38
C GLY A 92 15.93 3.62 -4.90
N ALA A 93 16.55 3.89 -3.77
CA ALA A 93 17.60 3.02 -3.26
C ALA A 93 16.99 1.76 -2.64
N ALA A 94 17.80 0.74 -2.49
CA ALA A 94 17.34 -0.45 -1.80
C ALA A 94 16.87 -0.06 -0.41
N TRP A 95 15.71 -0.55 -0.04
CA TRP A 95 15.15 -0.23 1.26
C TRP A 95 15.48 -1.32 2.25
N VAL A 96 15.87 -0.92 3.45
CA VAL A 96 16.18 -1.86 4.51
C VAL A 96 15.32 -1.51 5.70
N SER A 97 14.68 -2.49 6.27
CA SER A 97 13.83 -2.28 7.43
C SER A 97 14.61 -1.61 8.55
N PRO A 98 14.01 -0.68 9.27
CA PRO A 98 14.72 -0.03 10.38
C PRO A 98 15.32 -1.01 11.38
N LYS A 99 14.71 -2.15 11.57
CA LYS A 99 15.26 -3.14 12.46
C LYS A 99 16.60 -3.65 12.00
N ARG A 100 16.86 -3.63 10.71
CA ARG A 100 18.12 -4.12 10.19
C ARG A 100 19.14 -3.05 9.96
N ARG A 101 18.78 -1.81 10.19
CA ARG A 101 19.71 -0.70 9.96
C ARG A 101 20.69 -0.49 11.08
N ARG A 102 20.63 -1.30 12.14
CA ARG A 102 21.47 -1.12 13.25
C ARG A 102 22.81 -1.67 13.07
#